data_aa530413d5f78452a8664921b6bae977
#
_entry.id   aa530413d5f78452a8664921b6bae977
#
_cell.length_a   1.000
_cell.length_b   1.000
_cell.length_c   1.000
_cell.angle_alpha   90.00
_cell.angle_beta   90.00
_cell.angle_gamma   90.00
#
_symmetry.space_group_name_H-M   'P 1'
#
loop_
_entity.id
_entity.type
_entity.pdbx_description
1 polymer ?
#
loop_
_entity_poly.entity_id
_entity_poly.type
_entity_poly.pdbx_seq_one_letter_code
_entity_poly.pdbx_strand_id
1 'polypeptide(L)'
;EGVAEGKLNQTMVDIMQKELESKGNEIKITNIEKGYEPQKEVEKHVWADLIITQSPVYWFGTPWIHKKYLDEVFNTGLFGQVLIVDDGRTRKDPSKQYGTGGKMQGKKYMMSLTWNAPKEAFSDVNQKLFEGKTVDDIFLGNTSVYKFCGAEILPSFSCYDVLKNADVDGDIKRLKEHLTKVLD
;
A
#
# COMPACT_ATOMS: atom_id res chain seq x y z
N GLU A 1 -4.04 -21.52 17.20
CA GLU A 1 -4.76 -22.05 16.04
C GLU A 1 -5.43 -20.90 15.32
N GLY A 2 -5.13 -20.67 14.02
CA GLY A 2 -5.89 -19.76 13.16
C GLY A 2 -5.22 -18.49 12.68
N VAL A 3 -3.94 -18.26 12.92
CA VAL A 3 -3.21 -17.24 12.15
C VAL A 3 -2.88 -17.86 10.81
N ALA A 4 -3.44 -17.29 9.74
CA ALA A 4 -3.14 -17.76 8.39
C ALA A 4 -1.62 -17.72 8.17
N GLU A 5 -1.06 -18.83 7.65
CA GLU A 5 0.39 -19.02 7.45
C GLU A 5 1.01 -18.02 6.43
N GLY A 6 0.31 -16.98 6.07
CA GLY A 6 0.77 -15.95 5.11
C GLY A 6 0.91 -16.44 3.66
N LYS A 7 0.56 -17.69 3.37
CA LYS A 7 0.74 -18.32 2.04
C LYS A 7 0.10 -17.52 0.92
N LEU A 8 -1.13 -17.06 1.09
CA LEU A 8 -1.82 -16.27 0.05
C LEU A 8 -1.10 -14.94 -0.20
N ASN A 9 -0.68 -14.23 0.86
CA ASN A 9 0.06 -12.99 0.71
C ASN A 9 1.39 -13.22 -0.03
N GLN A 10 2.12 -14.29 0.29
CA GLN A 10 3.34 -14.66 -0.44
C GLN A 10 3.04 -14.99 -1.90
N THR A 11 1.98 -15.76 -2.17
CA THR A 11 1.55 -16.07 -3.55
C THR A 11 1.26 -14.79 -4.35
N MET A 12 0.57 -13.81 -3.76
CA MET A 12 0.29 -12.54 -4.42
C MET A 12 1.57 -11.76 -4.72
N VAL A 13 2.54 -11.74 -3.77
CA VAL A 13 3.87 -11.14 -4.01
C VAL A 13 4.59 -11.81 -5.17
N ASP A 14 4.63 -13.16 -5.19
CA ASP A 14 5.32 -13.92 -6.22
C ASP A 14 4.71 -13.70 -7.62
N ILE A 15 3.38 -13.58 -7.70
CA ILE A 15 2.66 -13.28 -8.94
C ILE A 15 2.96 -11.84 -9.40
N MET A 16 2.88 -10.85 -8.49
CA MET A 16 3.21 -9.45 -8.82
C MET A 16 4.65 -9.34 -9.32
N GLN A 17 5.59 -9.98 -8.63
CA GLN A 17 6.99 -9.97 -9.05
C GLN A 17 7.15 -10.51 -10.46
N LYS A 18 6.62 -11.73 -10.74
CA LYS A 18 6.72 -12.35 -12.07
C LYS A 18 6.09 -11.50 -13.19
N GLU A 19 4.90 -10.94 -12.94
CA GLU A 19 4.21 -10.11 -13.93
C GLU A 19 4.99 -8.82 -14.23
N LEU A 20 5.53 -8.17 -13.19
CA LEU A 20 6.29 -6.93 -13.34
C LEU A 20 7.66 -7.18 -14.00
N GLU A 21 8.38 -8.23 -13.59
CA GLU A 21 9.65 -8.63 -14.22
C GLU A 21 9.45 -9.03 -15.69
N SER A 22 8.35 -9.70 -16.03
CA SER A 22 8.05 -10.06 -17.43
C SER A 22 7.84 -8.86 -18.34
N LYS A 23 7.50 -7.69 -17.76
CA LYS A 23 7.37 -6.40 -18.45
C LYS A 23 8.66 -5.58 -18.43
N GLY A 24 9.77 -6.15 -17.95
CA GLY A 24 11.08 -5.51 -17.93
C GLY A 24 11.36 -4.63 -16.71
N ASN A 25 10.53 -4.71 -15.66
CA ASN A 25 10.77 -3.94 -14.44
C ASN A 25 11.77 -4.63 -13.52
N GLU A 26 12.62 -3.86 -12.85
CA GLU A 26 13.46 -4.32 -11.74
C GLU A 26 12.66 -4.30 -10.45
N ILE A 27 12.76 -5.37 -9.63
CA ILE A 27 11.98 -5.52 -8.39
C ILE A 27 12.90 -5.61 -7.18
N LYS A 28 12.60 -4.84 -6.13
CA LYS A 28 13.22 -4.95 -4.81
C LYS A 28 12.14 -5.26 -3.78
N ILE A 29 12.29 -6.36 -3.06
CA ILE A 29 11.32 -6.82 -2.07
C ILE A 29 11.86 -6.58 -0.66
N THR A 30 10.99 -6.11 0.23
CA THR A 30 11.21 -6.08 1.68
C THR A 30 10.15 -6.92 2.36
N ASN A 31 10.58 -7.93 3.13
CA ASN A 31 9.71 -8.61 4.08
C ASN A 31 9.93 -7.99 5.45
N ILE A 32 8.97 -7.19 5.92
CA ILE A 32 9.07 -6.41 7.15
C ILE A 32 9.28 -7.31 8.38
N GLU A 33 8.67 -8.50 8.41
CA GLU A 33 8.81 -9.46 9.53
C GLU A 33 10.24 -10.01 9.66
N LYS A 34 10.99 -10.06 8.56
CA LYS A 34 12.39 -10.52 8.56
C LYS A 34 13.37 -9.42 8.97
N GLY A 35 12.86 -8.23 9.24
CA GLY A 35 13.65 -7.06 9.58
C GLY A 35 14.01 -6.20 8.36
N TYR A 36 14.35 -4.97 8.63
CA TYR A 36 14.76 -3.97 7.64
C TYR A 36 15.65 -2.91 8.31
N GLU A 37 16.36 -2.17 7.50
CA GLU A 37 17.17 -1.01 7.91
C GLU A 37 16.50 0.26 7.35
N PRO A 38 16.00 1.19 8.20
CA PRO A 38 15.20 2.32 7.73
C PRO A 38 15.87 3.15 6.64
N GLN A 39 17.20 3.37 6.73
CA GLN A 39 17.93 4.13 5.71
C GLN A 39 17.91 3.42 4.34
N LYS A 40 18.08 2.10 4.30
CA LYS A 40 18.02 1.32 3.05
C LYS A 40 16.61 1.31 2.46
N GLU A 41 15.59 1.32 3.32
CA GLU A 41 14.21 1.42 2.86
C GLU A 41 13.91 2.81 2.26
N VAL A 42 14.42 3.90 2.86
CA VAL A 42 14.36 5.24 2.25
C VAL A 42 14.99 5.24 0.85
N GLU A 43 16.16 4.62 0.69
CA GLU A 43 16.84 4.50 -0.61
C GLU A 43 15.99 3.71 -1.64
N LYS A 44 15.30 2.64 -1.21
CA LYS A 44 14.35 1.92 -2.07
C LYS A 44 13.17 2.80 -2.47
N HIS A 45 12.61 3.60 -1.55
CA HIS A 45 11.53 4.53 -1.86
C HIS A 45 11.95 5.61 -2.87
N VAL A 46 13.19 6.09 -2.77
CA VAL A 46 13.76 7.03 -3.74
C VAL A 46 13.97 6.38 -5.11
N TRP A 47 14.43 5.14 -5.12
CA TRP A 47 14.71 4.40 -6.34
C TRP A 47 13.45 3.97 -7.09
N ALA A 48 12.41 3.51 -6.39
CA ALA A 48 11.22 2.94 -7.01
C ALA A 48 10.36 4.00 -7.72
N ASP A 49 9.83 3.67 -8.90
CA ASP A 49 8.77 4.43 -9.58
C ASP A 49 7.39 4.01 -9.08
N LEU A 50 7.23 2.72 -8.76
CA LEU A 50 6.01 2.14 -8.18
C LEU A 50 6.35 1.41 -6.87
N ILE A 51 5.60 1.71 -5.83
CA ILE A 51 5.69 1.06 -4.53
C ILE A 51 4.39 0.30 -4.26
N ILE A 52 4.48 -0.98 -3.96
CA ILE A 52 3.31 -1.82 -3.65
C ILE A 52 3.46 -2.40 -2.25
N THR A 53 2.47 -2.17 -1.40
CA THR A 53 2.36 -2.85 -0.10
C THR A 53 1.41 -4.02 -0.21
N GLN A 54 1.92 -5.27 -0.09
CA GLN A 54 1.09 -6.46 0.10
C GLN A 54 0.89 -6.70 1.59
N SER A 55 -0.37 -6.80 2.04
CA SER A 55 -0.68 -6.98 3.47
C SER A 55 -1.95 -7.77 3.72
N PRO A 56 -1.99 -8.65 4.75
CA PRO A 56 -3.26 -9.09 5.30
C PRO A 56 -3.94 -7.92 6.01
N VAL A 57 -5.28 -7.98 6.11
CA VAL A 57 -6.04 -7.03 6.89
C VAL A 57 -6.34 -7.61 8.27
N TYR A 58 -5.84 -6.96 9.31
CA TYR A 58 -6.10 -7.28 10.70
C TYR A 58 -6.86 -6.13 11.37
N TRP A 59 -8.06 -6.42 11.87
CA TRP A 59 -8.89 -5.41 12.55
C TRP A 59 -9.05 -4.12 11.74
N PHE A 60 -9.36 -4.27 10.44
CA PHE A 60 -9.63 -3.18 9.49
C PHE A 60 -8.43 -2.29 9.15
N GLY A 61 -7.22 -2.74 9.45
CA GLY A 61 -5.97 -2.07 9.13
C GLY A 61 -4.87 -3.07 8.75
N THR A 62 -3.69 -2.57 8.47
CA THR A 62 -2.50 -3.41 8.33
C THR A 62 -2.02 -3.91 9.70
N PRO A 63 -1.28 -5.02 9.79
CA PRO A 63 -0.63 -5.45 11.03
C PRO A 63 0.22 -4.33 11.65
N TRP A 64 0.31 -4.29 12.98
CA TRP A 64 1.03 -3.25 13.74
C TRP A 64 2.48 -3.03 13.27
N ILE A 65 3.14 -4.09 12.81
CA ILE A 65 4.51 -4.03 12.31
C ILE A 65 4.65 -3.14 11.08
N HIS A 66 3.59 -3.04 10.25
CA HIS A 66 3.58 -2.11 9.11
C HIS A 66 3.53 -0.65 9.59
N LYS A 67 2.75 -0.35 10.65
CA LYS A 67 2.76 1.01 11.21
C LYS A 67 4.13 1.38 11.78
N LYS A 68 4.80 0.43 12.48
CA LYS A 68 6.17 0.60 12.94
C LYS A 68 7.11 0.91 11.76
N TYR A 69 7.00 0.14 10.67
CA TYR A 69 7.78 0.37 9.44
C TYR A 69 7.55 1.79 8.87
N LEU A 70 6.29 2.20 8.74
CA LEU A 70 5.96 3.55 8.25
C LEU A 70 6.58 4.63 9.14
N ASP A 71 6.46 4.51 10.47
CA ASP A 71 7.00 5.50 11.39
C ASP A 71 8.53 5.60 11.31
N GLU A 72 9.23 4.47 11.28
CA GLU A 72 10.69 4.46 11.24
C GLU A 72 11.23 4.95 9.89
N VAL A 73 10.68 4.46 8.78
CA VAL A 73 11.17 4.79 7.44
C VAL A 73 10.83 6.22 7.06
N PHE A 74 9.59 6.66 7.30
CA PHE A 74 9.19 8.02 6.90
C PHE A 74 9.76 9.09 7.82
N ASN A 75 9.98 8.80 9.13
CA ASN A 75 10.75 9.71 9.99
C ASN A 75 12.22 9.82 9.53
N THR A 76 12.85 8.70 9.14
CA THR A 76 14.20 8.73 8.57
C THR A 76 14.24 9.55 7.28
N GLY A 77 13.25 9.39 6.41
CA GLY A 77 13.11 10.16 5.17
C GLY A 77 12.83 11.65 5.40
N LEU A 78 12.11 11.99 6.46
CA LEU A 78 11.86 13.38 6.88
C LEU A 78 13.13 14.01 7.44
N PHE A 79 13.79 13.38 8.40
CA PHE A 79 15.02 13.92 8.99
C PHE A 79 16.15 14.07 7.98
N GLY A 80 16.24 13.16 7.01
CA GLY A 80 17.15 13.26 5.88
C GLY A 80 16.68 14.24 4.79
N GLN A 81 15.48 14.79 4.89
CA GLN A 81 14.85 15.62 3.85
C GLN A 81 14.84 14.95 2.45
N VAL A 82 14.63 13.63 2.41
CA VAL A 82 14.74 12.84 1.20
C VAL A 82 13.35 12.48 0.62
N LEU A 83 12.40 12.06 1.48
CA LEU A 83 11.05 11.73 1.05
C LEU A 83 10.09 12.92 1.18
N ILE A 84 10.38 13.80 2.11
CA ILE A 84 9.59 14.99 2.43
C ILE A 84 10.50 16.03 3.11
N VAL A 85 10.26 17.30 2.86
CA VAL A 85 11.01 18.42 3.50
C VAL A 85 10.27 18.95 4.72
N ASP A 86 8.97 19.23 4.54
CA ASP A 86 8.08 19.80 5.56
C ASP A 86 6.61 19.49 5.21
N ASP A 87 5.67 20.13 5.88
CA ASP A 87 4.23 19.97 5.60
C ASP A 87 3.72 20.85 4.44
N GLY A 88 4.60 21.60 3.77
CA GLY A 88 4.28 22.52 2.68
C GLY A 88 3.88 23.94 3.12
N ARG A 89 3.45 24.11 4.37
CA ARG A 89 3.07 25.43 4.90
C ARG A 89 4.30 26.21 5.38
N THR A 90 4.24 27.51 5.31
CA THR A 90 5.25 28.37 5.92
C THR A 90 4.58 29.48 6.73
N ARG A 91 5.27 29.99 7.76
CA ARG A 91 4.81 31.17 8.52
C ARG A 91 4.78 32.44 7.67
N LYS A 92 5.57 32.46 6.60
CA LYS A 92 5.67 33.62 5.69
C LYS A 92 4.61 33.58 4.61
N ASP A 93 4.09 32.42 4.28
CA ASP A 93 3.05 32.23 3.26
C ASP A 93 1.99 31.20 3.75
N PRO A 94 0.97 31.70 4.45
CA PRO A 94 -0.12 30.85 4.96
C PRO A 94 -1.09 30.39 3.89
N SER A 95 -0.97 30.85 2.62
CA SER A 95 -1.80 30.38 1.50
C SER A 95 -1.39 29.01 0.99
N LYS A 96 -0.19 28.54 1.32
CA LYS A 96 0.28 27.20 0.93
C LYS A 96 -0.54 26.11 1.63
N GLN A 97 -0.90 25.11 0.83
CA GLN A 97 -1.68 23.98 1.33
C GLN A 97 -0.83 23.00 2.15
N TYR A 98 -1.46 22.41 3.16
CA TYR A 98 -0.90 21.28 3.91
C TYR A 98 -0.73 20.06 2.99
N GLY A 99 0.40 19.37 3.11
CA GLY A 99 0.71 18.18 2.32
C GLY A 99 1.39 18.47 0.98
N THR A 100 2.01 19.64 0.81
CA THR A 100 2.71 20.00 -0.45
C THR A 100 4.23 19.99 -0.34
N GLY A 101 4.81 19.56 0.80
CA GLY A 101 6.25 19.51 1.04
C GLY A 101 6.92 18.17 0.69
N GLY A 102 6.20 17.25 0.09
CA GLY A 102 6.71 15.94 -0.32
C GLY A 102 7.72 16.00 -1.46
N LYS A 103 8.51 14.96 -1.63
CA LYS A 103 9.54 14.80 -2.67
C LYS A 103 9.35 13.55 -3.55
N MET A 104 8.22 12.89 -3.43
CA MET A 104 7.91 11.66 -4.17
C MET A 104 7.01 11.91 -5.39
N GLN A 105 7.02 13.11 -5.96
CA GLN A 105 6.31 13.42 -7.22
C GLN A 105 6.81 12.51 -8.34
N GLY A 106 5.88 12.05 -9.18
CA GLY A 106 6.14 11.11 -10.27
C GLY A 106 6.22 9.64 -9.82
N LYS A 107 6.17 9.37 -8.51
CA LYS A 107 6.09 8.01 -7.98
C LYS A 107 4.65 7.60 -7.72
N LYS A 108 4.38 6.32 -7.87
CA LYS A 108 3.05 5.72 -7.66
C LYS A 108 3.06 4.81 -6.43
N TYR A 109 1.95 4.74 -5.71
CA TYR A 109 1.76 3.85 -4.57
C TYR A 109 0.46 3.08 -4.69
N MET A 110 0.49 1.77 -4.41
CA MET A 110 -0.67 0.88 -4.43
C MET A 110 -0.69 -0.03 -3.20
N MET A 111 -1.87 -0.28 -2.65
CA MET A 111 -2.07 -1.35 -1.67
C MET A 111 -2.64 -2.59 -2.35
N SER A 112 -2.16 -3.75 -1.93
CA SER A 112 -2.70 -5.07 -2.27
C SER A 112 -3.03 -5.80 -0.97
N LEU A 113 -4.28 -6.17 -0.78
CA LEU A 113 -4.83 -6.56 0.50
C LEU A 113 -5.52 -7.93 0.46
N THR A 114 -5.43 -8.69 1.55
CA THR A 114 -6.22 -9.92 1.72
C THR A 114 -7.20 -9.75 2.88
N TRP A 115 -8.51 -9.93 2.59
CA TRP A 115 -9.62 -9.71 3.50
C TRP A 115 -10.34 -11.00 3.87
N ASN A 116 -10.70 -11.14 5.14
CA ASN A 116 -11.72 -12.12 5.53
C ASN A 116 -13.15 -11.61 5.25
N ALA A 117 -13.34 -10.32 5.04
CA ALA A 117 -14.62 -9.75 4.65
C ALA A 117 -14.94 -10.10 3.19
N PRO A 118 -16.22 -10.41 2.86
CA PRO A 118 -16.65 -10.61 1.48
C PRO A 118 -16.68 -9.27 0.73
N LYS A 119 -16.61 -9.33 -0.60
CA LYS A 119 -16.59 -8.14 -1.47
C LYS A 119 -17.84 -7.26 -1.28
N GLU A 120 -18.98 -7.88 -1.07
CA GLU A 120 -20.28 -7.23 -0.90
C GLU A 120 -20.38 -6.38 0.37
N ALA A 121 -19.44 -6.54 1.32
CA ALA A 121 -19.38 -5.69 2.51
C ALA A 121 -18.98 -4.24 2.19
N PHE A 122 -18.37 -4.00 1.01
CA PHE A 122 -17.84 -2.71 0.59
C PHE A 122 -18.75 -2.06 -0.47
N SER A 123 -18.72 -0.72 -0.54
CA SER A 123 -19.41 0.08 -1.56
C SER A 123 -20.95 -0.07 -1.61
N ASP A 124 -21.55 -0.72 -0.61
CA ASP A 124 -22.99 -0.86 -0.45
C ASP A 124 -23.46 -0.13 0.82
N VAL A 125 -24.28 0.89 0.64
CA VAL A 125 -24.82 1.73 1.73
C VAL A 125 -25.74 0.95 2.70
N ASN A 126 -26.23 -0.23 2.29
CA ASN A 126 -27.07 -1.08 3.14
C ASN A 126 -26.24 -2.00 4.06
N GLN A 127 -24.94 -2.09 3.86
CA GLN A 127 -24.05 -2.86 4.72
C GLN A 127 -23.73 -2.11 6.00
N LYS A 128 -24.08 -2.72 7.15
CA LYS A 128 -24.02 -2.08 8.48
C LYS A 128 -22.62 -1.63 8.90
N LEU A 129 -21.55 -2.33 8.46
CA LEU A 129 -20.21 -2.07 8.97
C LEU A 129 -19.54 -0.91 8.24
N PHE A 130 -19.58 -0.93 6.92
CA PHE A 130 -18.85 0.04 6.11
C PHE A 130 -19.71 1.12 5.48
N GLU A 131 -21.03 0.98 5.50
CA GLU A 131 -22.03 2.01 5.10
C GLU A 131 -21.68 2.68 3.76
N GLY A 132 -21.35 1.87 2.76
CA GLY A 132 -20.98 2.33 1.42
C GLY A 132 -19.50 2.69 1.24
N LYS A 133 -18.66 2.60 2.28
CA LYS A 133 -17.23 2.86 2.15
C LYS A 133 -16.56 1.83 1.26
N THR A 134 -15.65 2.30 0.43
CA THR A 134 -14.74 1.47 -0.37
C THR A 134 -13.57 0.98 0.48
N VAL A 135 -12.79 0.03 -0.04
CA VAL A 135 -11.50 -0.36 0.57
C VAL A 135 -10.55 0.84 0.67
N ASP A 136 -10.50 1.67 -0.36
CA ASP A 136 -9.62 2.85 -0.38
C ASP A 136 -10.03 3.90 0.67
N ASP A 137 -11.34 4.05 0.96
CA ASP A 137 -11.82 4.91 2.05
C ASP A 137 -11.35 4.40 3.42
N ILE A 138 -11.40 3.09 3.64
CA ILE A 138 -10.98 2.47 4.91
C ILE A 138 -9.47 2.60 5.12
N PHE A 139 -8.69 2.47 4.05
CA PHE A 139 -7.23 2.54 4.09
C PHE A 139 -6.66 3.94 3.81
N LEU A 140 -7.51 4.97 3.85
CA LEU A 140 -7.09 6.36 3.64
C LEU A 140 -5.90 6.76 4.54
N GLY A 141 -5.88 6.32 5.81
CA GLY A 141 -4.77 6.61 6.72
C GLY A 141 -3.43 6.05 6.26
N ASN A 142 -3.43 4.84 5.70
CA ASN A 142 -2.22 4.19 5.18
C ASN A 142 -1.71 4.87 3.90
N THR A 143 -2.61 5.18 2.97
CA THR A 143 -2.26 5.81 1.68
C THR A 143 -1.89 7.27 1.84
N SER A 144 -2.46 7.98 2.85
CA SER A 144 -2.16 9.37 3.14
C SER A 144 -0.69 9.62 3.47
N VAL A 145 0.03 8.65 4.03
CA VAL A 145 1.48 8.76 4.30
C VAL A 145 2.25 8.99 2.99
N TYR A 146 1.97 8.18 1.98
CA TYR A 146 2.59 8.29 0.66
C TYR A 146 2.13 9.53 -0.09
N LYS A 147 0.83 9.82 -0.02
CA LYS A 147 0.25 11.04 -0.63
C LYS A 147 0.84 12.31 -0.04
N PHE A 148 1.05 12.35 1.27
CA PHE A 148 1.68 13.46 1.98
C PHE A 148 3.14 13.69 1.52
N CYS A 149 3.82 12.60 1.16
CA CYS A 149 5.15 12.67 0.54
C CYS A 149 5.13 12.99 -0.96
N GLY A 150 3.96 13.12 -1.60
CA GLY A 150 3.81 13.54 -2.99
C GLY A 150 3.60 12.42 -3.99
N ALA A 151 3.47 11.16 -3.56
CA ALA A 151 3.18 10.05 -4.45
C ALA A 151 1.73 10.07 -4.93
N GLU A 152 1.51 9.63 -6.16
CA GLU A 152 0.18 9.33 -6.71
C GLU A 152 -0.35 8.03 -6.08
N ILE A 153 -1.59 8.05 -5.60
CA ILE A 153 -2.23 6.86 -5.03
C ILE A 153 -3.06 6.18 -6.10
N LEU A 154 -2.68 4.95 -6.43
CA LEU A 154 -3.41 4.10 -7.35
C LEU A 154 -4.54 3.36 -6.62
N PRO A 155 -5.62 2.94 -7.33
CA PRO A 155 -6.66 2.10 -6.77
C PRO A 155 -6.05 0.82 -6.16
N SER A 156 -6.51 0.43 -4.95
CA SER A 156 -6.05 -0.78 -4.30
C SER A 156 -6.54 -2.06 -5.00
N PHE A 157 -5.79 -3.14 -4.85
CA PHE A 157 -6.23 -4.50 -5.17
C PHE A 157 -6.66 -5.23 -3.90
N SER A 158 -7.65 -6.13 -4.00
CA SER A 158 -8.08 -6.93 -2.86
C SER A 158 -8.50 -8.34 -3.25
N CYS A 159 -8.02 -9.32 -2.46
CA CYS A 159 -8.62 -10.65 -2.35
C CYS A 159 -9.63 -10.63 -1.22
N TYR A 160 -10.80 -11.21 -1.42
CA TYR A 160 -11.91 -11.19 -0.48
C TYR A 160 -12.26 -12.58 0.02
N ASP A 161 -12.88 -12.66 1.21
CA ASP A 161 -13.40 -13.87 1.83
C ASP A 161 -12.37 -15.03 1.93
N VAL A 162 -11.11 -14.67 2.15
CA VAL A 162 -9.95 -15.57 2.00
C VAL A 162 -9.91 -16.73 2.99
N LEU A 163 -10.75 -16.72 4.05
CA LEU A 163 -10.81 -17.81 5.02
C LEU A 163 -12.01 -18.74 4.85
N LYS A 164 -13.09 -18.27 4.20
CA LYS A 164 -14.35 -19.03 4.10
C LYS A 164 -14.66 -19.49 2.68
N ASN A 165 -14.39 -18.63 1.71
CA ASN A 165 -14.73 -18.89 0.31
C ASN A 165 -13.68 -18.29 -0.64
N ALA A 166 -12.42 -18.67 -0.44
CA ALA A 166 -11.30 -18.14 -1.21
C ALA A 166 -11.39 -18.57 -2.69
N ASP A 167 -11.35 -17.62 -3.60
CA ASP A 167 -11.21 -17.82 -5.04
C ASP A 167 -9.81 -17.41 -5.50
N VAL A 168 -8.81 -18.22 -5.16
CA VAL A 168 -7.40 -17.88 -5.40
C VAL A 168 -7.10 -17.72 -6.89
N ASP A 169 -7.65 -18.59 -7.76
CA ASP A 169 -7.42 -18.52 -9.20
C ASP A 169 -8.07 -17.27 -9.81
N GLY A 170 -9.29 -16.95 -9.40
CA GLY A 170 -9.97 -15.72 -9.79
C GLY A 170 -9.24 -14.48 -9.28
N ASP A 171 -8.73 -14.51 -8.06
CA ASP A 171 -7.93 -13.43 -7.48
C ASP A 171 -6.63 -13.21 -8.27
N ILE A 172 -5.93 -14.27 -8.64
CA ILE A 172 -4.71 -14.17 -9.48
C ILE A 172 -5.04 -13.54 -10.83
N LYS A 173 -6.12 -13.97 -11.48
CA LYS A 173 -6.55 -13.39 -12.76
C LYS A 173 -6.85 -11.90 -12.62
N ARG A 174 -7.66 -11.52 -11.62
CA ARG A 174 -8.00 -10.12 -11.34
C ARG A 174 -6.78 -9.27 -11.00
N LEU A 175 -5.80 -9.84 -10.26
CA LEU A 175 -4.56 -9.14 -9.94
C LEU A 175 -3.77 -8.79 -11.22
N LYS A 176 -3.61 -9.72 -12.15
CA LYS A 176 -2.93 -9.49 -13.42
C LYS A 176 -3.62 -8.41 -14.28
N GLU A 177 -4.96 -8.48 -14.37
CA GLU A 177 -5.76 -7.47 -15.05
C GLU A 177 -5.62 -6.10 -14.38
N HIS A 178 -5.61 -6.06 -13.04
CA HIS A 178 -5.44 -4.84 -12.26
C HIS A 178 -4.06 -4.21 -12.49
N LEU A 179 -2.99 -5.01 -12.43
CA LEU A 179 -1.62 -4.54 -12.69
C LEU A 179 -1.48 -3.96 -14.10
N THR A 180 -2.07 -4.60 -15.11
CA THR A 180 -2.06 -4.06 -16.47
C THR A 180 -2.73 -2.70 -16.52
N LYS A 181 -3.93 -2.57 -15.92
CA LYS A 181 -4.69 -1.32 -15.93
C LYS A 181 -4.02 -0.15 -15.19
N VAL A 182 -3.27 -0.41 -14.12
CA VAL A 182 -2.65 0.65 -13.31
C VAL A 182 -1.23 1.02 -13.77
N LEU A 183 -0.63 0.21 -14.64
CA LEU A 183 0.70 0.45 -15.22
C LEU A 183 0.65 1.14 -16.57
N ASP A 184 -0.44 0.98 -17.32
CA ASP A 184 -0.71 1.68 -18.58
C ASP A 184 -1.15 3.14 -18.30
#